data_57edc07ff327d03e27e5af6c8becbb2d
#
_entry.id   57edc07ff327d03e27e5af6c8becbb2d
#
_cell.length_a   1.000
_cell.length_b   1.000
_cell.length_c   1.000
_cell.angle_alpha   90.00
_cell.angle_beta   90.00
_cell.angle_gamma   90.00
#
_symmetry.space_group_name_H-M   'P 1'
#
loop_
_entity.id
_entity.type
_entity.pdbx_description
1 polymer ?
#
loop_
_entity_poly.entity_id
_entity_poly.type
_entity_poly.pdbx_seq_one_letter_code
_entity_poly.pdbx_strand_id
1 'polypeptide(L)'
;MSDKKTRVEKDSMGELRVPVAALYAAQTQRAVDNFPVSSLRLPKAFIQAIARIKKAAALVNMELGLLEPNLGKAIVDAAQKILDGKHDDHFPVDVFQTGSGTSTNMNVNEVIASLAAGRAGEKVSANDHVNMGQSSNDVIPAAIHVSAALETDRSLLPALEHLAEIIEKKAATLESVVKTGRTHLMDAMPVRMSQELGGWALQIRNGIDRIRAVLPRLHRLAQGGTAVGTGINAHPSFAARVAEVLEQETAVPFKPNASFFESLSAQDTAVELSGQLKVVAVSLIKIANDLRWMNSGPLAGLGEIELPALQPGSSIMPGKVNPVIPEATAMVAAQVIGNDATITVAGQSGSFQLNVMLPLIAYNLLQSIEILANVSRLLADKAITAFVVREDNLQVALARNPILVTALNPLIGYMKAAEIAKAAYKEGRPIVEVAAEMTGLSREELEKLLDPAVLTKGGIQE
;
A
#
# COMPACT_ATOMS: atom_id res chain seq x y z
N MET A 1 -14.65 2.39 38.88
CA MET A 1 -15.42 2.22 37.62
C MET A 1 -16.49 3.30 37.63
N SER A 2 -16.43 4.32 36.76
CA SER A 2 -17.42 5.39 36.72
C SER A 2 -18.74 4.79 36.25
N ASP A 3 -19.84 5.04 36.97
CA ASP A 3 -21.21 4.68 36.56
C ASP A 3 -21.52 5.34 35.21
N LYS A 4 -21.19 4.66 34.11
CA LYS A 4 -21.59 5.12 32.78
C LYS A 4 -23.10 5.00 32.67
N LYS A 5 -23.79 6.13 32.59
CA LYS A 5 -25.23 6.15 32.36
C LYS A 5 -25.56 5.33 31.10
N THR A 6 -26.50 4.38 31.24
CA THR A 6 -26.94 3.52 30.14
C THR A 6 -28.42 3.76 29.86
N ARG A 7 -28.83 3.53 28.60
CA ARG A 7 -30.24 3.45 28.18
C ARG A 7 -30.57 2.03 27.78
N VAL A 8 -31.82 1.65 27.78
CA VAL A 8 -32.33 0.37 27.32
C VAL A 8 -32.60 0.46 25.83
N GLU A 9 -32.06 -0.44 25.07
CA GLU A 9 -32.32 -0.65 23.63
C GLU A 9 -32.83 -2.08 23.42
N LYS A 10 -33.54 -2.32 22.31
CA LYS A 10 -34.15 -3.61 22.00
C LYS A 10 -33.88 -4.00 20.55
N ASP A 11 -33.54 -5.25 20.33
CA ASP A 11 -33.54 -5.92 19.04
C ASP A 11 -34.42 -7.18 19.04
N SER A 12 -34.32 -8.01 17.99
CA SER A 12 -35.08 -9.26 17.87
C SER A 12 -34.75 -10.30 18.94
N MET A 13 -33.62 -10.16 19.65
CA MET A 13 -33.18 -11.09 20.71
C MET A 13 -33.54 -10.58 22.12
N GLY A 14 -34.12 -9.38 22.26
CA GLY A 14 -34.53 -8.80 23.52
C GLY A 14 -33.81 -7.51 23.88
N GLU A 15 -33.98 -7.10 25.14
CA GLU A 15 -33.45 -5.84 25.68
C GLU A 15 -32.02 -5.97 26.17
N LEU A 16 -31.23 -4.89 26.01
CA LEU A 16 -29.92 -4.74 26.62
C LEU A 16 -29.59 -3.28 26.90
N ARG A 17 -28.53 -3.04 27.69
CA ARG A 17 -28.08 -1.71 28.08
C ARG A 17 -26.99 -1.21 27.14
N VAL A 18 -27.18 0.00 26.60
CA VAL A 18 -26.24 0.69 25.72
C VAL A 18 -25.83 2.01 26.40
N PRO A 19 -24.56 2.46 26.28
CA PRO A 19 -24.16 3.76 26.83
C PRO A 19 -25.03 4.90 26.30
N VAL A 20 -25.48 5.81 27.16
CA VAL A 20 -26.39 6.91 26.78
C VAL A 20 -25.78 7.78 25.66
N ALA A 21 -24.46 8.00 25.69
CA ALA A 21 -23.76 8.81 24.70
C ALA A 21 -23.55 8.10 23.35
N ALA A 22 -23.76 6.77 23.27
CA ALA A 22 -23.55 6.03 22.02
C ALA A 22 -24.67 6.33 21.01
N LEU A 23 -24.30 6.57 19.77
CA LEU A 23 -25.24 6.68 18.65
C LEU A 23 -25.69 5.32 18.11
N TYR A 24 -24.91 4.28 18.37
CA TYR A 24 -25.29 2.90 18.04
C TYR A 24 -26.31 2.33 19.02
N ALA A 25 -26.94 1.22 18.67
CA ALA A 25 -28.02 0.61 19.44
C ALA A 25 -27.71 -0.86 19.83
N ALA A 26 -28.74 -1.70 19.92
CA ALA A 26 -28.68 -3.04 20.49
C ALA A 26 -27.77 -4.00 19.75
N GLN A 27 -27.83 -4.07 18.41
CA GLN A 27 -27.05 -5.03 17.65
C GLN A 27 -25.55 -4.74 17.74
N THR A 28 -25.15 -3.46 17.71
CA THR A 28 -23.75 -3.06 17.90
C THR A 28 -23.27 -3.39 19.30
N GLN A 29 -24.07 -3.10 20.34
CA GLN A 29 -23.66 -3.42 21.72
C GLN A 29 -23.46 -4.93 21.90
N ARG A 30 -24.32 -5.78 21.32
CA ARG A 30 -24.11 -7.23 21.34
C ARG A 30 -22.80 -7.64 20.66
N ALA A 31 -22.46 -7.02 19.54
CA ALA A 31 -21.19 -7.29 18.86
C ALA A 31 -19.98 -6.88 19.73
N VAL A 32 -20.05 -5.75 20.41
CA VAL A 32 -19.00 -5.31 21.34
C VAL A 32 -18.85 -6.29 22.52
N ASP A 33 -19.96 -6.76 23.04
CA ASP A 33 -19.96 -7.71 24.18
C ASP A 33 -19.51 -9.12 23.76
N ASN A 34 -19.84 -9.55 22.54
CA ASN A 34 -19.50 -10.89 22.03
C ASN A 34 -18.06 -11.02 21.52
N PHE A 35 -17.48 -9.93 21.04
CA PHE A 35 -16.18 -9.96 20.33
C PHE A 35 -15.12 -9.06 20.97
N PRO A 36 -14.82 -9.19 22.29
CA PRO A 36 -13.71 -8.46 22.90
C PRO A 36 -12.37 -9.18 22.63
N VAL A 37 -11.99 -9.33 21.35
CA VAL A 37 -10.84 -10.12 20.91
C VAL A 37 -9.56 -9.29 20.89
N SER A 38 -9.64 -8.06 20.39
CA SER A 38 -8.48 -7.17 20.23
C SER A 38 -8.85 -5.70 20.46
N SER A 39 -7.86 -4.82 20.29
CA SER A 39 -8.07 -3.38 20.24
C SER A 39 -8.24 -2.85 18.81
N LEU A 40 -8.16 -3.72 17.80
CA LEU A 40 -8.24 -3.32 16.40
C LEU A 40 -9.67 -2.88 16.03
N ARG A 41 -9.73 -1.87 15.17
CA ARG A 41 -10.99 -1.36 14.60
C ARG A 41 -10.86 -1.28 13.09
N LEU A 42 -11.97 -1.41 12.38
CA LEU A 42 -11.94 -1.23 10.93
C LEU A 42 -11.52 0.21 10.58
N PRO A 43 -10.69 0.38 9.53
CA PRO A 43 -10.21 1.69 9.12
C PRO A 43 -11.36 2.66 8.82
N LYS A 44 -11.14 3.95 9.08
CA LYS A 44 -12.10 5.02 8.80
C LYS A 44 -12.58 5.00 7.34
N ALA A 45 -11.69 4.76 6.39
CA ALA A 45 -12.02 4.64 4.98
C ALA A 45 -13.08 3.56 4.71
N PHE A 46 -13.05 2.45 5.44
CA PHE A 46 -14.06 1.39 5.32
C PHE A 46 -15.43 1.82 5.84
N ILE A 47 -15.48 2.44 7.03
CA ILE A 47 -16.72 2.97 7.61
C ILE A 47 -17.34 4.03 6.68
N GLN A 48 -16.50 4.91 6.13
CA GLN A 48 -16.92 5.91 5.15
C GLN A 48 -17.46 5.27 3.87
N ALA A 49 -16.85 4.18 3.38
CA ALA A 49 -17.33 3.46 2.20
C ALA A 49 -18.74 2.87 2.46
N ILE A 50 -18.97 2.27 3.62
CA ILE A 50 -20.32 1.80 4.00
C ILE A 50 -21.28 2.98 4.04
N ALA A 51 -20.94 4.07 4.72
CA ALA A 51 -21.80 5.26 4.81
C ALA A 51 -22.13 5.84 3.41
N ARG A 52 -21.17 5.83 2.49
CA ARG A 52 -21.35 6.25 1.09
C ARG A 52 -22.34 5.36 0.35
N ILE A 53 -22.23 4.04 0.53
CA ILE A 53 -23.19 3.07 -0.03
C ILE A 53 -24.58 3.33 0.54
N LYS A 54 -24.72 3.56 1.86
CA LYS A 54 -26.03 3.87 2.49
C LYS A 54 -26.62 5.17 1.97
N LYS A 55 -25.81 6.19 1.78
CA LYS A 55 -26.23 7.46 1.16
C LYS A 55 -26.74 7.24 -0.27
N ALA A 56 -25.98 6.53 -1.09
CA ALA A 56 -26.37 6.21 -2.47
C ALA A 56 -27.65 5.37 -2.52
N ALA A 57 -27.76 4.34 -1.67
CA ALA A 57 -28.95 3.51 -1.56
C ALA A 57 -30.21 4.31 -1.16
N ALA A 58 -30.09 5.24 -0.21
CA ALA A 58 -31.21 6.10 0.19
C ALA A 58 -31.67 7.02 -0.96
N LEU A 59 -30.72 7.62 -1.70
CA LEU A 59 -31.03 8.44 -2.88
C LEU A 59 -31.76 7.63 -3.95
N VAL A 60 -31.28 6.44 -4.25
CA VAL A 60 -31.88 5.54 -5.24
C VAL A 60 -33.26 5.05 -4.80
N ASN A 61 -33.43 4.66 -3.54
CA ASN A 61 -34.72 4.21 -3.04
C ASN A 61 -35.77 5.34 -3.01
N MET A 62 -35.37 6.60 -2.79
CA MET A 62 -36.26 7.76 -2.97
C MET A 62 -36.66 7.93 -4.45
N GLU A 63 -35.71 7.88 -5.37
CA GLU A 63 -35.92 7.97 -6.81
C GLU A 63 -36.88 6.91 -7.33
N LEU A 64 -36.75 5.68 -6.78
CA LEU A 64 -37.61 4.54 -7.14
C LEU A 64 -38.98 4.57 -6.44
N GLY A 65 -39.25 5.57 -5.58
CA GLY A 65 -40.50 5.69 -4.85
C GLY A 65 -40.69 4.66 -3.72
N LEU A 66 -39.61 4.00 -3.29
CA LEU A 66 -39.64 2.97 -2.24
C LEU A 66 -39.39 3.54 -0.83
N LEU A 67 -38.68 4.66 -0.72
CA LEU A 67 -38.36 5.34 0.53
C LEU A 67 -39.01 6.72 0.54
N GLU A 68 -39.71 7.03 1.63
CA GLU A 68 -40.36 8.34 1.83
C GLU A 68 -39.29 9.45 1.79
N PRO A 69 -39.55 10.57 1.05
CA PRO A 69 -38.53 11.59 0.80
C PRO A 69 -37.93 12.26 2.04
N ASN A 70 -38.73 12.47 3.12
CA ASN A 70 -38.21 13.08 4.34
C ASN A 70 -37.27 12.14 5.09
N LEU A 71 -37.63 10.86 5.18
CA LEU A 71 -36.76 9.81 5.75
C LEU A 71 -35.49 9.65 4.94
N GLY A 72 -35.61 9.58 3.62
CA GLY A 72 -34.46 9.43 2.73
C GLY A 72 -33.47 10.60 2.85
N LYS A 73 -33.97 11.85 2.84
CA LYS A 73 -33.11 13.04 3.04
C LYS A 73 -32.42 13.03 4.41
N ALA A 74 -33.14 12.63 5.48
CA ALA A 74 -32.56 12.52 6.80
C ALA A 74 -31.42 11.47 6.85
N ILE A 75 -31.59 10.33 6.17
CA ILE A 75 -30.56 9.28 6.03
C ILE A 75 -29.35 9.81 5.25
N VAL A 76 -29.56 10.49 4.12
CA VAL A 76 -28.50 11.09 3.30
C VAL A 76 -27.65 12.06 4.13
N ASP A 77 -28.29 12.95 4.88
CA ASP A 77 -27.58 13.93 5.72
C ASP A 77 -26.85 13.27 6.90
N ALA A 78 -27.43 12.22 7.49
CA ALA A 78 -26.80 11.46 8.55
C ALA A 78 -25.54 10.72 8.04
N ALA A 79 -25.64 10.08 6.87
CA ALA A 79 -24.51 9.44 6.22
C ALA A 79 -23.40 10.47 5.87
N GLN A 80 -23.78 11.67 5.40
CA GLN A 80 -22.81 12.74 5.12
C GLN A 80 -22.03 13.16 6.36
N LYS A 81 -22.64 13.21 7.54
CA LYS A 81 -21.91 13.53 8.79
C LYS A 81 -20.83 12.49 9.12
N ILE A 82 -21.07 11.21 8.81
CA ILE A 82 -20.07 10.15 8.95
C ILE A 82 -18.93 10.35 7.94
N LEU A 83 -19.25 10.68 6.69
CA LEU A 83 -18.26 11.00 5.66
C LEU A 83 -17.39 12.19 6.03
N ASP A 84 -17.95 13.18 6.72
CA ASP A 84 -17.23 14.34 7.25
C ASP A 84 -16.33 13.99 8.47
N GLY A 85 -16.37 12.76 8.97
CA GLY A 85 -15.56 12.30 10.12
C GLY A 85 -16.00 12.85 11.47
N LYS A 86 -17.28 13.23 11.63
CA LYS A 86 -17.78 13.85 12.86
C LYS A 86 -18.14 12.87 13.98
N HIS A 87 -18.19 11.57 13.68
CA HIS A 87 -18.71 10.55 14.60
C HIS A 87 -17.84 9.28 14.66
N ASP A 88 -16.54 9.40 14.44
CA ASP A 88 -15.63 8.27 14.33
C ASP A 88 -15.59 7.36 15.59
N ASP A 89 -15.82 7.93 16.78
CA ASP A 89 -15.86 7.20 18.06
C ASP A 89 -17.06 6.26 18.25
N HIS A 90 -18.04 6.31 17.34
CA HIS A 90 -19.25 5.49 17.42
C HIS A 90 -19.18 4.15 16.66
N PHE A 91 -17.96 3.75 16.23
CA PHE A 91 -17.72 2.48 15.53
C PHE A 91 -16.77 1.58 16.33
N PRO A 92 -17.23 1.03 17.48
CA PRO A 92 -16.38 0.32 18.44
C PRO A 92 -16.18 -1.16 18.13
N VAL A 93 -16.78 -1.70 17.07
CA VAL A 93 -16.75 -3.14 16.78
C VAL A 93 -15.33 -3.60 16.40
N ASP A 94 -14.90 -4.71 17.00
CA ASP A 94 -13.59 -5.32 16.71
C ASP A 94 -13.51 -5.83 15.26
N VAL A 95 -12.31 -5.89 14.69
CA VAL A 95 -12.06 -6.52 13.38
C VAL A 95 -12.45 -8.00 13.40
N PHE A 96 -12.13 -8.71 14.49
CA PHE A 96 -12.52 -10.10 14.71
C PHE A 96 -13.95 -10.18 15.22
N GLN A 97 -14.90 -10.16 14.28
CA GLN A 97 -16.34 -10.13 14.49
C GLN A 97 -17.03 -11.21 13.64
N THR A 98 -18.35 -11.14 13.44
CA THR A 98 -19.02 -12.02 12.50
C THR A 98 -18.38 -11.90 11.10
N GLY A 99 -18.07 -13.04 10.48
CA GLY A 99 -17.24 -13.10 9.28
C GLY A 99 -17.83 -12.42 8.03
N SER A 100 -19.17 -12.27 8.00
CA SER A 100 -19.87 -11.50 6.96
C SER A 100 -19.76 -9.96 7.14
N GLY A 101 -19.23 -9.49 8.27
CA GLY A 101 -19.18 -8.07 8.60
C GLY A 101 -20.54 -7.46 9.01
N THR A 102 -21.55 -8.30 9.26
CA THR A 102 -22.89 -7.82 9.66
C THR A 102 -22.84 -6.93 10.89
N SER A 103 -21.97 -7.21 11.86
CA SER A 103 -21.81 -6.38 13.05
C SER A 103 -21.44 -4.93 12.69
N THR A 104 -20.52 -4.74 11.76
CA THR A 104 -20.13 -3.40 11.28
C THR A 104 -21.20 -2.77 10.39
N ASN A 105 -21.84 -3.53 9.49
CA ASN A 105 -22.94 -3.01 8.68
C ASN A 105 -24.07 -2.47 9.59
N MET A 106 -24.46 -3.24 10.60
CA MET A 106 -25.49 -2.82 11.54
C MET A 106 -25.03 -1.66 12.42
N ASN A 107 -23.76 -1.61 12.81
CA ASN A 107 -23.22 -0.44 13.53
C ASN A 107 -23.39 0.86 12.71
N VAL A 108 -23.04 0.85 11.44
CA VAL A 108 -23.24 2.01 10.56
C VAL A 108 -24.73 2.31 10.38
N ASN A 109 -25.59 1.29 10.18
CA ASN A 109 -27.02 1.47 10.07
C ASN A 109 -27.65 2.10 11.33
N GLU A 110 -27.27 1.63 12.52
CA GLU A 110 -27.77 2.14 13.80
C GLU A 110 -27.33 3.58 14.07
N VAL A 111 -26.07 3.92 13.77
CA VAL A 111 -25.56 5.31 13.88
C VAL A 111 -26.29 6.23 12.92
N ILE A 112 -26.46 5.83 11.66
CA ILE A 112 -27.23 6.62 10.68
C ILE A 112 -28.69 6.79 11.14
N ALA A 113 -29.34 5.73 11.59
CA ALA A 113 -30.72 5.79 12.08
C ALA A 113 -30.87 6.75 13.25
N SER A 114 -29.97 6.73 14.23
CA SER A 114 -29.94 7.65 15.37
C SER A 114 -29.78 9.11 14.95
N LEU A 115 -28.84 9.38 14.02
CA LEU A 115 -28.62 10.74 13.52
C LEU A 115 -29.77 11.26 12.66
N ALA A 116 -30.42 10.37 11.89
CA ALA A 116 -31.52 10.70 11.00
C ALA A 116 -32.84 10.97 11.80
N ALA A 117 -33.11 10.21 12.86
CA ALA A 117 -34.29 10.35 13.66
C ALA A 117 -34.48 11.77 14.24
N GLY A 118 -33.39 12.42 14.66
CA GLY A 118 -33.43 13.81 15.17
C GLY A 118 -33.84 14.84 14.11
N ARG A 119 -33.72 14.53 12.82
CA ARG A 119 -34.08 15.40 11.70
C ARG A 119 -35.44 15.05 11.10
N ALA A 120 -35.75 13.75 10.99
CA ALA A 120 -37.01 13.30 10.43
C ALA A 120 -38.22 13.63 11.30
N GLY A 121 -38.00 13.84 12.60
CA GLY A 121 -39.09 14.04 13.59
C GLY A 121 -39.86 12.74 13.89
N GLU A 122 -39.40 11.62 13.35
CA GLU A 122 -39.98 10.30 13.54
C GLU A 122 -38.89 9.22 13.66
N LYS A 123 -39.29 8.00 14.06
CA LYS A 123 -38.37 6.88 14.20
C LYS A 123 -37.85 6.39 12.85
N VAL A 124 -36.52 6.39 12.68
CA VAL A 124 -35.83 5.79 11.52
C VAL A 124 -35.38 4.38 11.88
N SER A 125 -35.85 3.39 11.11
CA SER A 125 -35.42 1.99 11.28
C SER A 125 -34.06 1.73 10.61
N ALA A 126 -33.12 1.18 11.37
CA ALA A 126 -31.83 0.76 10.84
C ALA A 126 -31.98 -0.35 9.77
N ASN A 127 -32.95 -1.25 9.93
CA ASN A 127 -33.19 -2.37 9.03
C ASN A 127 -34.08 -1.98 7.84
N ASP A 128 -35.26 -1.38 8.12
CA ASP A 128 -36.29 -1.18 7.09
C ASP A 128 -36.05 0.05 6.22
N HIS A 129 -35.37 1.08 6.77
CA HIS A 129 -35.11 2.33 6.05
C HIS A 129 -33.66 2.46 5.60
N VAL A 130 -32.69 2.37 6.52
CA VAL A 130 -31.26 2.56 6.20
C VAL A 130 -30.72 1.39 5.37
N ASN A 131 -31.15 0.16 5.66
CA ASN A 131 -30.71 -1.05 4.97
C ASN A 131 -31.68 -1.50 3.85
N MET A 132 -32.66 -0.69 3.46
CA MET A 132 -33.66 -1.03 2.44
C MET A 132 -33.04 -1.49 1.14
N GLY A 133 -33.45 -2.66 0.63
CA GLY A 133 -32.96 -3.27 -0.62
C GLY A 133 -31.52 -3.79 -0.53
N GLN A 134 -30.98 -3.98 0.67
CA GLN A 134 -29.58 -4.37 0.91
C GLN A 134 -29.49 -5.56 1.88
N SER A 135 -28.30 -6.18 1.90
CA SER A 135 -27.88 -7.12 2.93
C SER A 135 -26.46 -6.75 3.38
N SER A 136 -26.02 -7.19 4.56
CA SER A 136 -24.60 -7.13 4.92
C SER A 136 -23.75 -7.88 3.89
N ASN A 137 -24.31 -8.93 3.28
CA ASN A 137 -23.61 -9.83 2.38
C ASN A 137 -23.20 -9.16 1.06
N ASP A 138 -23.95 -8.17 0.58
CA ASP A 138 -23.58 -7.38 -0.60
C ASP A 138 -22.90 -6.03 -0.23
N VAL A 139 -23.33 -5.40 0.86
CA VAL A 139 -22.75 -4.12 1.32
C VAL A 139 -21.28 -4.25 1.71
N ILE A 140 -20.92 -5.27 2.47
CA ILE A 140 -19.55 -5.41 3.01
C ILE A 140 -18.52 -5.66 1.90
N PRO A 141 -18.69 -6.63 0.98
CA PRO A 141 -17.75 -6.76 -0.14
C PRO A 141 -17.76 -5.54 -1.08
N ALA A 142 -18.91 -4.90 -1.30
CA ALA A 142 -18.96 -3.64 -2.03
C ALA A 142 -18.16 -2.53 -1.33
N ALA A 143 -18.24 -2.44 0.00
CA ALA A 143 -17.44 -1.47 0.78
C ALA A 143 -15.93 -1.76 0.74
N ILE A 144 -15.51 -3.04 0.68
CA ILE A 144 -14.10 -3.40 0.45
C ILE A 144 -13.65 -2.81 -0.88
N HIS A 145 -14.39 -3.03 -1.95
CA HIS A 145 -14.06 -2.53 -3.29
C HIS A 145 -14.07 -1.01 -3.35
N VAL A 146 -15.11 -0.36 -2.83
CA VAL A 146 -15.22 1.13 -2.83
C VAL A 146 -14.09 1.76 -2.03
N SER A 147 -13.83 1.30 -0.82
CA SER A 147 -12.76 1.87 0.03
C SER A 147 -11.38 1.63 -0.58
N ALA A 148 -11.09 0.41 -1.05
CA ALA A 148 -9.82 0.10 -1.67
C ALA A 148 -9.59 0.88 -2.98
N ALA A 149 -10.61 1.06 -3.82
CA ALA A 149 -10.52 1.86 -5.03
C ALA A 149 -10.21 3.32 -4.72
N LEU A 150 -10.94 3.93 -3.79
CA LEU A 150 -10.76 5.32 -3.41
C LEU A 150 -9.39 5.59 -2.77
N GLU A 151 -8.95 4.74 -1.85
CA GLU A 151 -7.65 4.89 -1.19
C GLU A 151 -6.48 4.63 -2.16
N THR A 152 -6.64 3.67 -3.08
CA THR A 152 -5.65 3.42 -4.12
C THR A 152 -5.50 4.61 -5.05
N ASP A 153 -6.60 5.17 -5.54
CA ASP A 153 -6.60 6.29 -6.50
C ASP A 153 -6.14 7.60 -5.85
N ARG A 154 -6.65 7.92 -4.66
CA ARG A 154 -6.42 9.22 -4.00
C ARG A 154 -5.15 9.29 -3.18
N SER A 155 -4.61 8.18 -2.72
CA SER A 155 -3.48 8.15 -1.81
C SER A 155 -2.30 7.34 -2.32
N LEU A 156 -2.50 6.08 -2.69
CA LEU A 156 -1.40 5.17 -3.03
C LEU A 156 -0.75 5.49 -4.38
N LEU A 157 -1.54 5.57 -5.45
CA LEU A 157 -0.99 5.87 -6.78
C LEU A 157 -0.25 7.20 -6.83
N PRO A 158 -0.79 8.32 -6.31
CA PRO A 158 -0.04 9.58 -6.23
C PRO A 158 1.25 9.49 -5.41
N ALA A 159 1.26 8.68 -4.33
CA ALA A 159 2.46 8.50 -3.52
C ALA A 159 3.56 7.73 -4.25
N LEU A 160 3.18 6.69 -5.02
CA LEU A 160 4.12 5.91 -5.83
C LEU A 160 4.63 6.71 -7.03
N GLU A 161 3.77 7.49 -7.67
CA GLU A 161 4.15 8.42 -8.74
C GLU A 161 5.17 9.45 -8.25
N HIS A 162 4.89 10.07 -7.11
CA HIS A 162 5.81 11.00 -6.45
C HIS A 162 7.17 10.34 -6.16
N LEU A 163 7.17 9.12 -5.61
CA LEU A 163 8.41 8.40 -5.33
C LEU A 163 9.21 8.13 -6.62
N ALA A 164 8.56 7.65 -7.68
CA ALA A 164 9.21 7.38 -8.95
C ALA A 164 9.82 8.66 -9.54
N GLU A 165 9.07 9.76 -9.57
CA GLU A 165 9.55 11.06 -10.05
C GLU A 165 10.75 11.59 -9.26
N ILE A 166 10.72 11.46 -7.94
CA ILE A 166 11.83 11.90 -7.08
C ILE A 166 13.08 11.07 -7.35
N ILE A 167 12.95 9.75 -7.52
CA ILE A 167 14.08 8.88 -7.89
C ILE A 167 14.64 9.28 -9.26
N GLU A 168 13.78 9.51 -10.27
CA GLU A 168 14.17 9.92 -11.62
C GLU A 168 14.88 11.28 -11.61
N LYS A 169 14.37 12.26 -10.88
CA LYS A 169 14.99 13.58 -10.70
C LYS A 169 16.37 13.46 -10.04
N LYS A 170 16.47 12.64 -8.98
CA LYS A 170 17.75 12.39 -8.31
C LYS A 170 18.74 11.71 -9.24
N ALA A 171 18.32 10.69 -9.98
CA ALA A 171 19.14 10.00 -10.96
C ALA A 171 19.74 10.96 -12.00
N ALA A 172 18.95 11.87 -12.53
CA ALA A 172 19.39 12.87 -13.50
C ALA A 172 20.52 13.78 -12.96
N THR A 173 20.53 14.07 -11.66
CA THR A 173 21.63 14.86 -11.05
C THR A 173 22.92 14.06 -10.84
N LEU A 174 22.89 12.74 -10.98
CA LEU A 174 23.98 11.82 -10.68
C LEU A 174 24.50 11.10 -11.92
N GLU A 175 24.23 11.62 -13.11
CA GLU A 175 24.62 11.04 -14.40
C GLU A 175 26.15 10.89 -14.57
N SER A 176 26.92 11.83 -14.00
CA SER A 176 28.39 11.79 -14.03
C SER A 176 29.02 10.93 -12.94
N VAL A 177 28.24 10.51 -11.95
CA VAL A 177 28.77 9.76 -10.80
C VAL A 177 28.95 8.29 -11.17
N VAL A 178 30.18 7.83 -11.26
CA VAL A 178 30.55 6.45 -11.53
C VAL A 178 30.99 5.77 -10.22
N LYS A 179 30.56 4.53 -10.03
CA LYS A 179 30.87 3.72 -8.85
C LYS A 179 31.18 2.28 -9.24
N THR A 180 31.82 1.55 -8.35
CA THR A 180 31.94 0.08 -8.47
C THR A 180 30.55 -0.55 -8.35
N GLY A 181 30.13 -1.29 -9.38
CA GLY A 181 28.95 -2.17 -9.30
C GLY A 181 29.23 -3.37 -8.42
N ARG A 182 28.18 -4.03 -7.92
CA ARG A 182 28.30 -5.24 -7.09
C ARG A 182 27.34 -6.33 -7.54
N THR A 183 27.87 -7.53 -7.64
CA THR A 183 27.08 -8.76 -7.74
C THR A 183 27.49 -9.67 -6.60
N HIS A 184 26.56 -10.34 -5.91
CA HIS A 184 26.82 -11.11 -4.68
C HIS A 184 27.50 -10.28 -3.57
N LEU A 185 27.29 -8.96 -3.55
CA LEU A 185 28.01 -7.98 -2.73
C LEU A 185 29.54 -7.92 -3.00
N MET A 186 30.01 -8.57 -4.05
CA MET A 186 31.40 -8.53 -4.49
C MET A 186 31.60 -7.48 -5.58
N ASP A 187 32.78 -6.90 -5.62
CA ASP A 187 33.16 -5.90 -6.64
C ASP A 187 32.98 -6.45 -8.06
N ALA A 188 32.33 -5.63 -8.89
CA ALA A 188 32.07 -5.95 -10.30
C ALA A 188 32.38 -4.75 -11.20
N MET A 189 31.93 -4.78 -12.44
CA MET A 189 32.14 -3.71 -13.40
C MET A 189 31.52 -2.38 -12.95
N PRO A 190 32.05 -1.23 -13.43
CA PRO A 190 31.50 0.08 -13.08
C PRO A 190 30.08 0.25 -13.55
N VAL A 191 29.32 1.03 -12.78
CA VAL A 191 27.97 1.51 -13.12
C VAL A 191 27.89 2.99 -12.81
N ARG A 192 26.98 3.69 -13.46
CA ARG A 192 26.59 5.04 -13.02
C ARG A 192 25.55 4.95 -11.91
N MET A 193 25.62 5.83 -10.94
CA MET A 193 24.61 5.88 -9.89
C MET A 193 23.21 6.18 -10.49
N SER A 194 23.13 6.97 -11.56
CA SER A 194 21.90 7.21 -12.32
C SER A 194 21.29 5.93 -12.89
N GLN A 195 22.10 4.97 -13.36
CA GLN A 195 21.61 3.70 -13.87
C GLN A 195 20.99 2.83 -12.76
N GLU A 196 21.60 2.80 -11.58
CA GLU A 196 21.09 2.09 -10.41
C GLU A 196 19.77 2.67 -9.95
N LEU A 197 19.69 4.01 -9.78
CA LEU A 197 18.46 4.69 -9.41
C LEU A 197 17.37 4.56 -10.48
N GLY A 198 17.73 4.62 -11.76
CA GLY A 198 16.81 4.39 -12.87
C GLY A 198 16.14 3.02 -12.82
N GLY A 199 16.90 1.98 -12.39
CA GLY A 199 16.34 0.65 -12.13
C GLY A 199 15.29 0.65 -11.02
N TRP A 200 15.53 1.41 -9.94
CA TRP A 200 14.54 1.56 -8.85
C TRP A 200 13.27 2.29 -9.33
N ALA A 201 13.43 3.39 -10.06
CA ALA A 201 12.29 4.14 -10.60
C ALA A 201 11.43 3.23 -11.49
N LEU A 202 12.04 2.44 -12.36
CA LEU A 202 11.33 1.50 -13.23
C LEU A 202 10.58 0.41 -12.43
N GLN A 203 11.16 -0.09 -11.33
CA GLN A 203 10.44 -1.03 -10.45
C GLN A 203 9.15 -0.40 -9.89
N ILE A 204 9.19 0.86 -9.46
CA ILE A 204 8.02 1.58 -8.94
C ILE A 204 7.00 1.85 -10.06
N ARG A 205 7.43 2.32 -11.24
CA ARG A 205 6.56 2.52 -12.42
C ARG A 205 5.82 1.24 -12.81
N ASN A 206 6.54 0.13 -12.90
CA ASN A 206 5.94 -1.18 -13.16
C ASN A 206 4.96 -1.61 -12.05
N GLY A 207 5.22 -1.24 -10.78
CA GLY A 207 4.30 -1.45 -9.67
C GLY A 207 2.99 -0.67 -9.85
N ILE A 208 3.07 0.59 -10.24
CA ILE A 208 1.92 1.45 -10.57
C ILE A 208 1.07 0.80 -11.67
N ASP A 209 1.69 0.36 -12.75
CA ASP A 209 0.98 -0.25 -13.87
C ASP A 209 0.25 -1.54 -13.48
N ARG A 210 0.89 -2.37 -12.62
CA ARG A 210 0.24 -3.58 -12.07
C ARG A 210 -0.99 -3.24 -11.24
N ILE A 211 -0.90 -2.23 -10.38
CA ILE A 211 -2.03 -1.78 -9.56
C ILE A 211 -3.15 -1.25 -10.46
N ARG A 212 -2.84 -0.41 -11.45
CA ARG A 212 -3.83 0.12 -12.41
C ARG A 212 -4.55 -0.99 -13.17
N ALA A 213 -3.88 -2.08 -13.50
CA ALA A 213 -4.49 -3.21 -14.20
C ALA A 213 -5.56 -3.96 -13.38
N VAL A 214 -5.57 -3.81 -12.06
CA VAL A 214 -6.60 -4.41 -11.17
C VAL A 214 -7.84 -3.52 -11.09
N LEU A 215 -7.71 -2.19 -11.19
CA LEU A 215 -8.80 -1.23 -10.95
C LEU A 215 -10.10 -1.56 -11.70
N PRO A 216 -10.11 -1.97 -12.98
CA PRO A 216 -11.34 -2.30 -13.69
C PRO A 216 -12.15 -3.45 -13.05
N ARG A 217 -11.50 -4.37 -12.32
CA ARG A 217 -12.14 -5.44 -11.55
C ARG A 217 -12.60 -4.93 -10.20
N LEU A 218 -11.79 -4.11 -9.55
CA LEU A 218 -12.12 -3.49 -8.27
C LEU A 218 -13.35 -2.55 -8.35
N HIS A 219 -13.61 -1.96 -9.52
CA HIS A 219 -14.78 -1.11 -9.75
C HIS A 219 -16.10 -1.89 -9.91
N ARG A 220 -16.07 -3.22 -9.90
CA ARG A 220 -17.28 -4.07 -9.96
C ARG A 220 -17.77 -4.36 -8.57
N LEU A 221 -19.03 -4.00 -8.29
CA LEU A 221 -19.60 -4.04 -6.95
C LEU A 221 -20.53 -5.24 -6.75
N ALA A 222 -20.51 -5.79 -5.55
CA ALA A 222 -21.45 -6.79 -5.08
C ALA A 222 -22.84 -6.21 -4.78
N GLN A 223 -22.94 -4.87 -4.67
CA GLN A 223 -24.16 -4.17 -4.25
C GLN A 223 -25.32 -4.45 -5.20
N GLY A 224 -26.44 -4.93 -4.64
CA GLY A 224 -27.63 -5.39 -5.34
C GLY A 224 -27.80 -6.90 -5.37
N GLY A 225 -26.76 -7.68 -5.00
CA GLY A 225 -26.86 -9.13 -4.85
C GLY A 225 -27.70 -9.58 -3.65
N THR A 226 -27.85 -8.71 -2.68
CA THR A 226 -28.55 -8.91 -1.41
C THR A 226 -28.06 -10.15 -0.64
N ALA A 227 -28.97 -11.03 -0.23
CA ALA A 227 -28.65 -12.12 0.72
C ALA A 227 -27.72 -13.21 0.16
N VAL A 228 -27.93 -13.63 -1.08
CA VAL A 228 -27.24 -14.79 -1.70
C VAL A 228 -26.83 -14.59 -3.17
N GLY A 229 -27.03 -13.39 -3.70
CA GLY A 229 -26.69 -13.07 -5.10
C GLY A 229 -27.89 -13.00 -6.06
N THR A 230 -29.09 -13.30 -5.59
CA THR A 230 -30.31 -13.26 -6.43
C THR A 230 -30.97 -11.88 -6.51
N GLY A 231 -30.55 -10.94 -5.67
CA GLY A 231 -31.18 -9.62 -5.61
C GLY A 231 -32.56 -9.60 -4.96
N ILE A 232 -32.88 -10.59 -4.13
CA ILE A 232 -34.19 -10.65 -3.46
C ILE A 232 -34.46 -9.36 -2.65
N ASN A 233 -35.69 -8.84 -2.75
CA ASN A 233 -36.16 -7.60 -2.09
C ASN A 233 -35.45 -6.31 -2.55
N ALA A 234 -34.64 -6.35 -3.60
CA ALA A 234 -34.13 -5.15 -4.26
C ALA A 234 -34.86 -4.88 -5.57
N HIS A 235 -35.10 -3.60 -5.90
CA HIS A 235 -35.66 -3.23 -7.20
C HIS A 235 -34.68 -3.62 -8.32
N PRO A 236 -35.14 -4.09 -9.50
CA PRO A 236 -34.25 -4.53 -10.61
C PRO A 236 -33.23 -3.46 -11.05
N SER A 237 -33.57 -2.17 -10.95
CA SER A 237 -32.66 -1.06 -11.29
C SER A 237 -31.73 -0.65 -10.15
N PHE A 238 -31.89 -1.19 -8.94
CA PHE A 238 -31.21 -0.71 -7.73
C PHE A 238 -29.68 -0.77 -7.88
N ALA A 239 -29.13 -1.92 -8.29
CA ALA A 239 -27.70 -2.12 -8.39
C ALA A 239 -27.02 -1.13 -9.36
N ALA A 240 -27.61 -0.95 -10.56
CA ALA A 240 -27.08 -0.03 -11.58
C ALA A 240 -27.14 1.41 -11.09
N ARG A 241 -28.29 1.83 -10.53
CA ARG A 241 -28.48 3.21 -10.06
C ARG A 241 -27.57 3.55 -8.86
N VAL A 242 -27.36 2.63 -7.93
CA VAL A 242 -26.43 2.85 -6.81
C VAL A 242 -25.00 3.02 -7.33
N ALA A 243 -24.57 2.21 -8.29
CA ALA A 243 -23.24 2.34 -8.89
C ALA A 243 -23.08 3.71 -9.61
N GLU A 244 -24.07 4.16 -10.35
CA GLU A 244 -24.07 5.48 -11.00
C GLU A 244 -23.99 6.64 -9.98
N VAL A 245 -24.73 6.56 -8.88
CA VAL A 245 -24.65 7.57 -7.81
C VAL A 245 -23.26 7.60 -7.18
N LEU A 246 -22.66 6.42 -6.95
CA LEU A 246 -21.30 6.31 -6.43
C LEU A 246 -20.27 6.89 -7.41
N GLU A 247 -20.40 6.62 -8.70
CA GLU A 247 -19.55 7.21 -9.74
C GLU A 247 -19.67 8.74 -9.76
N GLN A 248 -20.88 9.29 -9.75
CA GLN A 248 -21.11 10.74 -9.72
C GLN A 248 -20.48 11.41 -8.50
N GLU A 249 -20.51 10.75 -7.34
CA GLU A 249 -19.94 11.30 -6.11
C GLU A 249 -18.42 11.20 -6.04
N THR A 250 -17.84 10.16 -6.63
CA THR A 250 -16.42 9.80 -6.43
C THR A 250 -15.53 10.02 -7.64
N ALA A 251 -16.12 10.15 -8.83
CA ALA A 251 -15.46 10.12 -10.14
C ALA A 251 -14.78 8.77 -10.46
N VAL A 252 -15.08 7.71 -9.71
CA VAL A 252 -14.60 6.35 -9.97
C VAL A 252 -15.71 5.57 -10.69
N PRO A 253 -15.44 4.91 -11.85
CA PRO A 253 -16.47 4.31 -12.71
C PRO A 253 -16.96 2.96 -12.16
N PHE A 254 -17.64 3.02 -11.02
CA PHE A 254 -18.26 1.85 -10.41
C PHE A 254 -19.39 1.28 -11.27
N LYS A 255 -19.54 -0.04 -11.22
CA LYS A 255 -20.63 -0.74 -11.91
C LYS A 255 -21.00 -2.02 -11.16
N PRO A 256 -22.22 -2.55 -11.33
CA PRO A 256 -22.57 -3.86 -10.79
C PRO A 256 -21.64 -4.94 -11.33
N ASN A 257 -21.29 -5.93 -10.48
CA ASN A 257 -20.58 -7.11 -10.97
C ASN A 257 -21.46 -7.91 -11.93
N ALA A 258 -20.84 -8.60 -12.87
CA ALA A 258 -21.52 -9.48 -13.81
C ALA A 258 -22.18 -10.69 -13.12
N SER A 259 -21.65 -11.09 -11.96
CA SER A 259 -22.20 -12.15 -11.11
C SER A 259 -22.12 -11.75 -9.65
N PHE A 260 -23.26 -11.51 -9.03
CA PHE A 260 -23.33 -11.28 -7.58
C PHE A 260 -22.98 -12.54 -6.77
N PHE A 261 -23.18 -13.74 -7.33
CA PHE A 261 -22.78 -14.98 -6.69
C PHE A 261 -21.26 -15.04 -6.50
N GLU A 262 -20.50 -14.63 -7.53
CA GLU A 262 -19.04 -14.53 -7.45
C GLU A 262 -18.62 -13.48 -6.40
N SER A 263 -19.15 -12.27 -6.48
CA SER A 263 -18.70 -11.16 -5.63
C SER A 263 -19.12 -11.27 -4.15
N LEU A 264 -20.07 -12.12 -3.79
CA LEU A 264 -20.40 -12.44 -2.41
C LEU A 264 -19.53 -13.57 -1.85
N SER A 265 -19.25 -14.60 -2.63
CA SER A 265 -18.59 -15.83 -2.18
C SER A 265 -17.08 -15.82 -2.38
N ALA A 266 -16.59 -15.12 -3.41
CA ALA A 266 -15.17 -15.01 -3.73
C ALA A 266 -14.65 -13.58 -3.50
N GLN A 267 -13.39 -13.45 -3.10
CA GLN A 267 -12.73 -12.18 -2.89
C GLN A 267 -11.47 -12.04 -3.74
N ASP A 268 -11.49 -12.63 -4.93
CA ASP A 268 -10.34 -12.77 -5.82
C ASP A 268 -9.74 -11.42 -6.21
N THR A 269 -10.58 -10.40 -6.42
CA THR A 269 -10.11 -9.04 -6.73
C THR A 269 -9.34 -8.40 -5.55
N ALA A 270 -9.78 -8.64 -4.32
CA ALA A 270 -9.05 -8.16 -3.13
C ALA A 270 -7.72 -8.89 -2.97
N VAL A 271 -7.68 -10.21 -3.22
CA VAL A 271 -6.46 -11.02 -3.23
C VAL A 271 -5.52 -10.58 -4.35
N GLU A 272 -6.04 -10.29 -5.54
CA GLU A 272 -5.26 -9.80 -6.67
C GLU A 272 -4.61 -8.45 -6.36
N LEU A 273 -5.38 -7.48 -5.85
CA LEU A 273 -4.83 -6.19 -5.45
C LEU A 273 -3.74 -6.35 -4.39
N SER A 274 -4.01 -7.14 -3.35
CA SER A 274 -3.04 -7.45 -2.30
C SER A 274 -1.74 -8.03 -2.87
N GLY A 275 -1.84 -8.95 -3.83
CA GLY A 275 -0.68 -9.50 -4.54
C GLY A 275 0.15 -8.43 -5.26
N GLN A 276 -0.49 -7.42 -5.87
CA GLN A 276 0.23 -6.31 -6.51
C GLN A 276 0.88 -5.37 -5.48
N LEU A 277 0.21 -5.12 -4.34
CA LEU A 277 0.79 -4.38 -3.23
C LEU A 277 2.03 -5.08 -2.67
N LYS A 278 2.00 -6.41 -2.55
CA LYS A 278 3.17 -7.22 -2.18
C LYS A 278 4.34 -7.05 -3.16
N VAL A 279 4.09 -6.99 -4.47
CA VAL A 279 5.17 -6.75 -5.46
C VAL A 279 5.83 -5.40 -5.22
N VAL A 280 5.04 -4.35 -4.95
CA VAL A 280 5.58 -3.03 -4.59
C VAL A 280 6.39 -3.10 -3.30
N ALA A 281 5.89 -3.79 -2.28
CA ALA A 281 6.61 -3.99 -1.01
C ALA A 281 7.97 -4.65 -1.21
N VAL A 282 8.05 -5.68 -2.08
CA VAL A 282 9.33 -6.34 -2.43
C VAL A 282 10.29 -5.36 -3.09
N SER A 283 9.81 -4.51 -3.99
CA SER A 283 10.64 -3.46 -4.61
C SER A 283 11.15 -2.46 -3.57
N LEU A 284 10.30 -2.02 -2.64
CA LEU A 284 10.68 -1.09 -1.58
C LEU A 284 11.71 -1.69 -0.60
N ILE A 285 11.63 -2.99 -0.27
CA ILE A 285 12.65 -3.66 0.55
C ILE A 285 14.01 -3.63 -0.15
N LYS A 286 14.04 -3.91 -1.45
CA LYS A 286 15.27 -3.87 -2.24
C LYS A 286 15.88 -2.47 -2.21
N ILE A 287 15.10 -1.44 -2.50
CA ILE A 287 15.56 -0.05 -2.50
C ILE A 287 16.04 0.38 -1.11
N ALA A 288 15.28 0.06 -0.06
CA ALA A 288 15.63 0.38 1.32
C ALA A 288 16.94 -0.31 1.75
N ASN A 289 17.15 -1.56 1.37
CA ASN A 289 18.36 -2.29 1.71
C ASN A 289 19.59 -1.75 0.94
N ASP A 290 19.44 -1.42 -0.33
CA ASP A 290 20.54 -0.78 -1.08
C ASP A 290 20.93 0.56 -0.48
N LEU A 291 19.96 1.41 -0.10
CA LEU A 291 20.24 2.67 0.61
C LEU A 291 20.98 2.43 1.93
N ARG A 292 20.58 1.40 2.70
CA ARG A 292 21.26 1.03 3.96
C ARG A 292 22.69 0.58 3.73
N TRP A 293 22.91 -0.25 2.71
CA TRP A 293 24.25 -0.69 2.33
C TRP A 293 25.13 0.47 1.90
N MET A 294 24.68 1.31 0.97
CA MET A 294 25.44 2.46 0.50
C MET A 294 25.77 3.45 1.61
N ASN A 295 24.87 3.64 2.59
CA ASN A 295 25.05 4.52 3.75
C ASN A 295 25.86 3.87 4.89
N SER A 296 26.20 2.58 4.80
CA SER A 296 26.82 1.85 5.91
C SER A 296 28.19 2.44 6.31
N GLY A 297 28.48 2.45 7.58
CA GLY A 297 29.73 2.95 8.12
C GLY A 297 29.53 4.19 9.00
N PRO A 298 30.12 5.36 8.68
CA PRO A 298 30.78 5.76 7.41
C PRO A 298 32.22 5.29 7.21
N LEU A 299 32.91 4.85 8.29
CA LEU A 299 34.34 4.50 8.21
C LEU A 299 34.59 3.01 7.94
N ALA A 300 33.82 2.14 8.62
CA ALA A 300 33.98 0.68 8.57
C ALA A 300 32.97 0.00 7.63
N GLY A 301 32.22 0.75 6.83
CA GLY A 301 31.27 0.25 5.85
C GLY A 301 31.54 0.81 4.46
N LEU A 302 30.52 0.80 3.58
CA LEU A 302 30.69 1.27 2.20
C LEU A 302 30.83 2.80 2.11
N GLY A 303 30.02 3.55 2.85
CA GLY A 303 30.10 5.01 2.90
C GLY A 303 29.97 5.70 1.54
N GLU A 304 29.18 5.13 0.62
CA GLU A 304 28.99 5.69 -0.73
C GLU A 304 28.08 6.91 -0.74
N ILE A 305 27.11 6.92 0.19
CA ILE A 305 26.18 8.03 0.39
C ILE A 305 26.11 8.40 1.86
N GLU A 306 25.54 9.56 2.14
CA GLU A 306 25.16 10.01 3.46
C GLU A 306 23.68 10.35 3.47
N LEU A 307 22.91 9.60 4.26
CA LEU A 307 21.50 9.90 4.54
C LEU A 307 21.39 11.01 5.59
N PRO A 308 20.32 11.82 5.57
CA PRO A 308 20.16 12.92 6.53
C PRO A 308 20.04 12.41 7.97
N ALA A 309 20.63 13.18 8.89
CA ALA A 309 20.53 12.96 10.32
C ALA A 309 19.17 13.45 10.84
N LEU A 310 18.17 12.58 10.89
CA LEU A 310 16.80 12.93 11.27
C LEU A 310 16.55 12.86 12.78
N GLN A 311 17.33 12.04 13.49
CA GLN A 311 17.24 11.89 14.94
C GLN A 311 18.53 11.26 15.51
N PRO A 312 18.81 11.38 16.82
CA PRO A 312 19.89 10.63 17.46
C PRO A 312 19.73 9.13 17.24
N GLY A 313 20.79 8.46 16.81
CA GLY A 313 20.75 7.04 16.43
C GLY A 313 21.01 6.07 17.58
N SER A 314 21.42 6.56 18.75
CA SER A 314 21.75 5.71 19.89
C SER A 314 21.56 6.44 21.21
N SER A 315 21.11 5.69 22.23
CA SER A 315 20.98 6.19 23.60
C SER A 315 22.33 6.27 24.34
N ILE A 316 23.37 5.54 23.86
CA ILE A 316 24.67 5.42 24.54
C ILE A 316 25.89 5.74 23.66
N MET A 317 25.70 5.93 22.34
CA MET A 317 26.77 6.24 21.38
C MET A 317 26.54 7.63 20.78
N PRO A 318 27.11 8.70 21.36
CA PRO A 318 26.95 10.06 20.85
C PRO A 318 27.47 10.19 19.41
N GLY A 319 26.72 10.90 18.56
CA GLY A 319 27.08 11.12 17.15
C GLY A 319 26.71 9.98 16.19
N LYS A 320 26.21 8.84 16.67
CA LYS A 320 25.72 7.76 15.80
C LYS A 320 24.39 8.17 15.17
N VAL A 321 24.31 8.08 13.83
CA VAL A 321 23.09 8.31 13.05
C VAL A 321 22.70 7.03 12.32
N ASN A 322 21.42 6.66 12.40
CA ASN A 322 20.89 5.45 11.75
C ASN A 322 20.05 5.80 10.51
N PRO A 323 19.97 4.90 9.52
CA PRO A 323 19.17 5.06 8.30
C PRO A 323 17.67 4.80 8.57
N VAL A 324 17.05 5.59 9.44
CA VAL A 324 15.73 5.30 10.05
C VAL A 324 14.58 5.23 9.04
N ILE A 325 14.63 5.98 7.94
CA ILE A 325 13.59 5.93 6.89
C ILE A 325 13.68 4.63 6.08
N PRO A 326 14.85 4.18 5.57
CA PRO A 326 14.98 2.86 5.00
C PRO A 326 14.61 1.72 5.95
N GLU A 327 14.92 1.82 7.25
CA GLU A 327 14.49 0.83 8.25
C GLU A 327 12.97 0.76 8.38
N ALA A 328 12.31 1.90 8.51
CA ALA A 328 10.83 1.98 8.55
C ALA A 328 10.22 1.43 7.25
N THR A 329 10.82 1.72 6.09
CA THR A 329 10.37 1.21 4.79
C THR A 329 10.44 -0.33 4.75
N ALA A 330 11.50 -0.92 5.24
CA ALA A 330 11.65 -2.37 5.30
C ALA A 330 10.60 -3.02 6.23
N MET A 331 10.31 -2.40 7.39
CA MET A 331 9.28 -2.88 8.31
C MET A 331 7.87 -2.80 7.70
N VAL A 332 7.53 -1.68 7.05
CA VAL A 332 6.25 -1.53 6.35
C VAL A 332 6.09 -2.59 5.26
N ALA A 333 7.13 -2.80 4.46
CA ALA A 333 7.09 -3.80 3.40
C ALA A 333 6.93 -5.23 3.94
N ALA A 334 7.59 -5.57 5.05
CA ALA A 334 7.40 -6.85 5.74
C ALA A 334 5.95 -7.02 6.23
N GLN A 335 5.34 -5.96 6.81
CA GLN A 335 3.94 -5.98 7.24
C GLN A 335 2.99 -6.23 6.07
N VAL A 336 3.19 -5.57 4.92
CA VAL A 336 2.37 -5.76 3.71
C VAL A 336 2.46 -7.19 3.19
N ILE A 337 3.64 -7.80 3.21
CA ILE A 337 3.83 -9.22 2.84
C ILE A 337 3.05 -10.14 3.79
N GLY A 338 3.06 -9.86 5.09
CA GLY A 338 2.28 -10.59 6.08
C GLY A 338 0.76 -10.43 5.88
N ASN A 339 0.32 -9.21 5.59
CA ASN A 339 -1.08 -8.92 5.28
C ASN A 339 -1.56 -9.67 4.02
N ASP A 340 -0.72 -9.76 2.98
CA ASP A 340 -1.04 -10.51 1.77
C ASP A 340 -1.24 -12.00 2.04
N ALA A 341 -0.42 -12.60 2.88
CA ALA A 341 -0.62 -13.99 3.31
C ALA A 341 -1.96 -14.17 4.06
N THR A 342 -2.30 -13.24 4.95
CA THR A 342 -3.58 -13.22 5.66
C THR A 342 -4.76 -13.07 4.70
N ILE A 343 -4.69 -12.15 3.75
CA ILE A 343 -5.73 -11.91 2.74
C ILE A 343 -5.91 -13.15 1.84
N THR A 344 -4.82 -13.82 1.46
CA THR A 344 -4.86 -15.05 0.67
C THR A 344 -5.63 -16.16 1.40
N VAL A 345 -5.32 -16.38 2.68
CA VAL A 345 -6.03 -17.38 3.52
C VAL A 345 -7.50 -16.98 3.70
N ALA A 346 -7.77 -15.71 3.94
CA ALA A 346 -9.15 -15.22 4.10
C ALA A 346 -9.94 -15.28 2.78
N GLY A 347 -9.30 -15.01 1.63
CA GLY A 347 -9.93 -15.09 0.32
C GLY A 347 -10.43 -16.48 -0.05
N GLN A 348 -9.67 -17.53 0.29
CA GLN A 348 -10.08 -18.92 0.04
C GLN A 348 -11.23 -19.42 0.96
N SER A 349 -11.61 -18.64 1.98
CA SER A 349 -12.58 -19.06 3.01
C SER A 349 -14.04 -18.85 2.60
N GLY A 350 -14.32 -18.65 1.31
CA GLY A 350 -15.67 -18.66 0.75
C GLY A 350 -16.30 -20.06 0.85
N SER A 351 -17.53 -20.11 1.36
CA SER A 351 -18.32 -21.33 1.43
C SER A 351 -19.69 -21.10 0.80
N PHE A 352 -19.99 -21.81 -0.29
CA PHE A 352 -21.20 -21.63 -1.07
C PHE A 352 -21.39 -20.16 -1.50
N GLN A 353 -22.38 -19.43 -0.98
CA GLN A 353 -22.77 -18.12 -1.45
C GLN A 353 -22.16 -16.94 -0.65
N LEU A 354 -21.24 -17.19 0.29
CA LEU A 354 -20.65 -16.11 1.08
C LEU A 354 -19.24 -16.43 1.55
N ASN A 355 -18.33 -15.44 1.44
CA ASN A 355 -17.08 -15.43 2.18
C ASN A 355 -17.32 -14.90 3.61
N VAL A 356 -16.78 -15.57 4.62
CA VAL A 356 -17.00 -15.24 6.04
C VAL A 356 -15.72 -14.81 6.77
N MET A 357 -14.79 -14.17 6.06
CA MET A 357 -13.61 -13.48 6.60
C MET A 357 -13.48 -12.03 6.07
N LEU A 358 -14.59 -11.43 5.67
CA LEU A 358 -14.62 -10.11 5.02
C LEU A 358 -14.01 -8.97 5.86
N PRO A 359 -14.29 -8.84 7.20
CA PRO A 359 -13.67 -7.79 8.00
C PRO A 359 -12.15 -7.89 8.07
N LEU A 360 -11.61 -9.12 8.08
CA LEU A 360 -10.17 -9.36 8.11
C LEU A 360 -9.52 -8.95 6.77
N ILE A 361 -10.16 -9.25 5.65
CA ILE A 361 -9.73 -8.79 4.31
C ILE A 361 -9.74 -7.27 4.25
N ALA A 362 -10.84 -6.62 4.64
CA ALA A 362 -10.98 -5.17 4.65
C ALA A 362 -9.85 -4.48 5.44
N TYR A 363 -9.61 -4.94 6.66
CA TYR A 363 -8.59 -4.37 7.54
C TYR A 363 -7.19 -4.47 6.94
N ASN A 364 -6.76 -5.68 6.57
CA ASN A 364 -5.40 -5.91 6.08
C ASN A 364 -5.14 -5.24 4.72
N LEU A 365 -6.14 -5.22 3.83
CA LEU A 365 -6.01 -4.58 2.51
C LEU A 365 -5.86 -3.05 2.65
N LEU A 366 -6.74 -2.41 3.41
CA LEU A 366 -6.69 -0.96 3.61
C LEU A 366 -5.47 -0.52 4.40
N GLN A 367 -5.05 -1.29 5.42
CA GLN A 367 -3.79 -1.04 6.12
C GLN A 367 -2.62 -1.07 5.14
N SER A 368 -2.55 -2.08 4.26
CA SER A 368 -1.47 -2.19 3.27
C SER A 368 -1.42 -1.00 2.32
N ILE A 369 -2.57 -0.53 1.83
CA ILE A 369 -2.67 0.65 0.97
C ILE A 369 -2.15 1.89 1.71
N GLU A 370 -2.62 2.12 2.93
CA GLU A 370 -2.27 3.29 3.74
C GLU A 370 -0.77 3.35 4.06
N ILE A 371 -0.23 2.26 4.63
CA ILE A 371 1.18 2.27 5.06
C ILE A 371 2.16 2.32 3.88
N LEU A 372 1.81 1.71 2.72
CA LEU A 372 2.60 1.84 1.49
C LEU A 372 2.59 3.27 0.96
N ALA A 373 1.43 3.91 0.93
CA ALA A 373 1.33 5.31 0.49
C ALA A 373 2.18 6.24 1.37
N ASN A 374 2.06 6.08 2.69
CA ASN A 374 2.77 6.92 3.64
C ASN A 374 4.29 6.72 3.57
N VAL A 375 4.76 5.47 3.56
CA VAL A 375 6.19 5.18 3.54
C VAL A 375 6.84 5.55 2.20
N SER A 376 6.10 5.46 1.09
CA SER A 376 6.60 5.90 -0.23
C SER A 376 6.89 7.39 -0.26
N ARG A 377 6.01 8.22 0.32
CA ARG A 377 6.27 9.66 0.50
C ARG A 377 7.47 9.93 1.42
N LEU A 378 7.55 9.23 2.56
CA LEU A 378 8.68 9.38 3.48
C LEU A 378 10.00 9.00 2.82
N LEU A 379 10.04 7.91 2.06
CA LEU A 379 11.23 7.47 1.34
C LEU A 379 11.66 8.51 0.30
N ALA A 380 10.71 9.03 -0.48
CA ALA A 380 10.95 10.07 -1.47
C ALA A 380 11.54 11.33 -0.83
N ASP A 381 10.84 11.89 0.16
CA ASP A 381 11.10 13.22 0.67
C ASP A 381 12.26 13.26 1.68
N LYS A 382 12.38 12.23 2.53
CA LYS A 382 13.35 12.22 3.64
C LYS A 382 14.58 11.33 3.42
N ALA A 383 14.60 10.54 2.35
CA ALA A 383 15.78 9.72 2.01
C ALA A 383 16.29 10.04 0.61
N ILE A 384 15.52 9.77 -0.45
CA ILE A 384 16.00 9.90 -1.84
C ILE A 384 16.37 11.34 -2.19
N THR A 385 15.51 12.31 -1.89
CA THR A 385 15.78 13.72 -2.17
C THR A 385 17.04 14.20 -1.44
N ALA A 386 17.21 13.78 -0.21
CA ALA A 386 18.13 14.39 0.74
C ALA A 386 19.50 13.72 0.88
N PHE A 387 19.69 12.49 0.36
CA PHE A 387 21.01 11.86 0.47
C PHE A 387 22.07 12.64 -0.33
N VAL A 388 23.29 12.63 0.18
CA VAL A 388 24.47 13.19 -0.47
C VAL A 388 25.42 12.07 -0.89
N VAL A 389 25.99 12.15 -2.08
CA VAL A 389 26.99 11.19 -2.56
C VAL A 389 28.36 11.55 -2.01
N ARG A 390 29.10 10.56 -1.52
CA ARG A 390 30.51 10.69 -1.07
C ARG A 390 31.43 10.30 -2.21
N GLU A 391 31.59 11.21 -3.16
CA GLU A 391 32.35 10.96 -4.40
C GLU A 391 33.79 10.52 -4.12
N ASP A 392 34.47 11.09 -3.12
CA ASP A 392 35.83 10.69 -2.75
C ASP A 392 35.91 9.21 -2.39
N ASN A 393 34.94 8.68 -1.62
CA ASN A 393 34.91 7.27 -1.27
C ASN A 393 34.67 6.38 -2.50
N LEU A 394 33.80 6.82 -3.41
CA LEU A 394 33.55 6.10 -4.66
C LEU A 394 34.80 6.02 -5.54
N GLN A 395 35.53 7.13 -5.68
CA GLN A 395 36.74 7.18 -6.48
C GLN A 395 37.86 6.31 -5.92
N VAL A 396 38.06 6.31 -4.60
CA VAL A 396 39.05 5.43 -3.94
C VAL A 396 38.74 3.95 -4.18
N ALA A 397 37.47 3.55 -4.04
CA ALA A 397 37.06 2.17 -4.29
C ALA A 397 37.22 1.78 -5.76
N LEU A 398 36.82 2.66 -6.68
CA LEU A 398 36.84 2.45 -8.10
C LEU A 398 38.29 2.31 -8.64
N ALA A 399 39.22 3.17 -8.19
CA ALA A 399 40.60 3.14 -8.59
C ALA A 399 41.33 1.84 -8.18
N ARG A 400 40.86 1.18 -7.11
CA ARG A 400 41.42 -0.09 -6.61
C ARG A 400 40.74 -1.34 -7.15
N ASN A 401 39.68 -1.19 -7.96
CA ASN A 401 38.89 -2.30 -8.45
C ASN A 401 39.64 -3.09 -9.53
N PRO A 402 40.19 -4.29 -9.26
CA PRO A 402 40.97 -5.07 -10.24
C PRO A 402 40.06 -5.69 -11.33
N ILE A 403 38.76 -5.73 -11.14
CA ILE A 403 37.79 -6.31 -12.09
C ILE A 403 37.67 -5.45 -13.37
N LEU A 404 38.12 -4.20 -13.33
CA LEU A 404 38.19 -3.32 -14.51
C LEU A 404 38.98 -3.98 -15.66
N VAL A 405 39.96 -4.86 -15.35
CA VAL A 405 40.73 -5.61 -16.36
C VAL A 405 39.85 -6.42 -17.32
N THR A 406 38.61 -6.71 -16.95
CA THR A 406 37.62 -7.38 -17.80
C THR A 406 37.44 -6.67 -19.16
N ALA A 407 37.62 -5.36 -19.21
CA ALA A 407 37.58 -4.58 -20.44
C ALA A 407 38.70 -4.96 -21.43
N LEU A 408 39.80 -5.51 -20.95
CA LEU A 408 40.93 -5.97 -21.79
C LEU A 408 40.74 -7.39 -22.36
N ASN A 409 39.71 -8.14 -21.93
CA ASN A 409 39.47 -9.52 -22.38
C ASN A 409 39.49 -9.67 -23.92
N PRO A 410 38.90 -8.77 -24.72
CA PRO A 410 38.94 -8.88 -26.17
C PRO A 410 40.36 -8.77 -26.77
N LEU A 411 41.27 -8.07 -26.07
CA LEU A 411 42.63 -7.81 -26.54
C LEU A 411 43.65 -8.84 -26.05
N ILE A 412 43.57 -9.23 -24.79
CA ILE A 412 44.58 -10.05 -24.12
C ILE A 412 44.10 -11.45 -23.72
N GLY A 413 42.83 -11.74 -23.89
CA GLY A 413 42.19 -12.99 -23.47
C GLY A 413 41.91 -13.08 -21.98
N TYR A 414 40.90 -13.90 -21.62
CA TYR A 414 40.42 -14.07 -20.23
C TYR A 414 41.50 -14.53 -19.25
N MET A 415 42.35 -15.50 -19.64
CA MET A 415 43.35 -16.05 -18.73
C MET A 415 44.40 -15.01 -18.34
N LYS A 416 44.84 -14.21 -19.29
CA LYS A 416 45.83 -13.14 -19.05
C LYS A 416 45.23 -12.03 -18.18
N ALA A 417 43.99 -11.64 -18.44
CA ALA A 417 43.27 -10.70 -17.61
C ALA A 417 43.09 -11.20 -16.15
N ALA A 418 42.83 -12.51 -15.98
CA ALA A 418 42.73 -13.12 -14.66
C ALA A 418 44.04 -13.10 -13.87
N GLU A 419 45.22 -13.31 -14.58
CA GLU A 419 46.54 -13.18 -13.98
C GLU A 419 46.78 -11.76 -13.48
N ILE A 420 46.49 -10.76 -14.31
CA ILE A 420 46.64 -9.33 -13.98
C ILE A 420 45.77 -8.95 -12.78
N ALA A 421 44.48 -9.36 -12.79
CA ALA A 421 43.58 -9.11 -11.67
C ALA A 421 44.12 -9.68 -10.34
N LYS A 422 44.58 -10.93 -10.36
CA LYS A 422 45.15 -11.60 -9.18
C LYS A 422 46.41 -10.91 -8.67
N ALA A 423 47.30 -10.47 -9.57
CA ALA A 423 48.50 -9.73 -9.21
C ALA A 423 48.16 -8.39 -8.59
N ALA A 424 47.30 -7.59 -9.23
CA ALA A 424 46.84 -6.30 -8.71
C ALA A 424 46.19 -6.41 -7.32
N TYR A 425 45.33 -7.42 -7.13
CA TYR A 425 44.71 -7.68 -5.83
C TYR A 425 45.69 -8.07 -4.76
N LYS A 426 46.64 -9.00 -5.06
CA LYS A 426 47.65 -9.49 -4.13
C LYS A 426 48.64 -8.39 -3.70
N GLU A 427 48.98 -7.51 -4.62
CA GLU A 427 49.96 -6.45 -4.43
C GLU A 427 49.35 -5.15 -3.91
N GLY A 428 48.01 -5.05 -3.95
CA GLY A 428 47.28 -3.81 -3.59
C GLY A 428 47.57 -2.62 -4.50
N ARG A 429 47.96 -2.89 -5.76
CA ARG A 429 48.35 -1.88 -6.76
C ARG A 429 47.20 -1.57 -7.73
N PRO A 430 47.16 -0.35 -8.29
CA PRO A 430 46.25 0.00 -9.36
C PRO A 430 46.37 -0.93 -10.56
N ILE A 431 45.20 -1.33 -11.11
CA ILE A 431 45.14 -2.28 -12.23
C ILE A 431 45.89 -1.79 -13.47
N VAL A 432 45.91 -0.48 -13.74
CA VAL A 432 46.59 0.14 -14.87
C VAL A 432 48.10 -0.12 -14.80
N GLU A 433 48.70 -0.04 -13.61
CA GLU A 433 50.15 -0.26 -13.42
C GLU A 433 50.53 -1.71 -13.70
N VAL A 434 49.79 -2.64 -13.10
CA VAL A 434 50.04 -4.07 -13.27
C VAL A 434 49.78 -4.52 -14.72
N ALA A 435 48.73 -3.98 -15.34
CA ALA A 435 48.42 -4.26 -16.74
C ALA A 435 49.54 -3.76 -17.69
N ALA A 436 50.11 -2.57 -17.46
CA ALA A 436 51.22 -2.03 -18.25
C ALA A 436 52.45 -2.94 -18.20
N GLU A 437 52.80 -3.42 -17.02
CA GLU A 437 53.92 -4.33 -16.83
C GLU A 437 53.71 -5.71 -17.51
N MET A 438 52.48 -6.20 -17.52
CA MET A 438 52.18 -7.57 -17.97
C MET A 438 51.72 -7.67 -19.42
N THR A 439 51.30 -6.57 -20.07
CA THR A 439 50.77 -6.60 -21.45
C THR A 439 51.65 -5.92 -22.48
N GLY A 440 52.48 -4.99 -22.05
CA GLY A 440 53.29 -4.14 -22.95
C GLY A 440 52.49 -3.01 -23.61
N LEU A 441 51.21 -2.85 -23.27
CA LEU A 441 50.39 -1.68 -23.67
C LEU A 441 50.90 -0.44 -22.96
N SER A 442 50.81 0.70 -23.63
CA SER A 442 51.18 1.97 -23.00
C SER A 442 50.18 2.34 -21.90
N ARG A 443 50.63 3.12 -20.92
CA ARG A 443 49.80 3.60 -19.87
C ARG A 443 48.60 4.44 -20.39
N GLU A 444 48.83 5.24 -21.43
CA GLU A 444 47.80 6.06 -22.07
C GLU A 444 46.69 5.21 -22.72
N GLU A 445 47.07 4.14 -23.43
CA GLU A 445 46.12 3.18 -24.00
C GLU A 445 45.30 2.49 -22.90
N LEU A 446 45.98 2.04 -21.84
CA LEU A 446 45.32 1.37 -20.71
C LEU A 446 44.36 2.33 -19.95
N GLU A 447 44.76 3.57 -19.72
CA GLU A 447 43.87 4.56 -19.06
C GLU A 447 42.62 4.84 -19.91
N LYS A 448 42.72 4.84 -21.23
CA LYS A 448 41.59 4.95 -22.14
C LYS A 448 40.69 3.72 -22.12
N LEU A 449 41.28 2.51 -22.23
CA LEU A 449 40.52 1.25 -22.27
C LEU A 449 39.88 0.88 -20.92
N LEU A 450 40.47 1.30 -19.82
CA LEU A 450 40.01 1.03 -18.46
C LEU A 450 39.27 2.20 -17.85
N ASP A 451 38.93 3.23 -18.63
CA ASP A 451 38.16 4.38 -18.13
C ASP A 451 36.77 3.92 -17.62
N PRO A 452 36.54 3.98 -16.31
CA PRO A 452 35.29 3.49 -15.75
C PRO A 452 34.05 4.16 -16.34
N ALA A 453 34.14 5.44 -16.73
CA ALA A 453 32.98 6.17 -17.29
C ALA A 453 32.64 5.65 -18.70
N VAL A 454 33.62 5.24 -19.50
CA VAL A 454 33.40 4.64 -20.80
C VAL A 454 32.78 3.25 -20.66
N LEU A 455 33.25 2.47 -19.69
CA LEU A 455 32.76 1.11 -19.45
C LEU A 455 31.30 1.04 -19.04
N THR A 456 30.74 2.12 -18.45
CA THR A 456 29.30 2.19 -18.10
C THR A 456 28.38 2.25 -19.32
N LYS A 457 28.88 2.52 -20.51
CA LYS A 457 28.09 2.60 -21.74
C LYS A 457 27.83 1.22 -22.38
N GLY A 458 28.57 0.18 -21.91
CA GLY A 458 28.47 -1.15 -22.47
C GLY A 458 29.14 -1.25 -23.87
N GLY A 459 28.85 -2.33 -24.60
CA GLY A 459 29.44 -2.59 -25.93
C GLY A 459 30.86 -3.15 -25.90
N ILE A 460 31.46 -3.33 -27.09
CA ILE A 460 32.86 -3.70 -27.26
C ILE A 460 33.64 -2.40 -27.42
N GLN A 461 34.63 -2.18 -26.59
CA GLN A 461 35.55 -1.05 -26.73
C GLN A 461 36.54 -1.32 -27.86
N GLU A 462 36.59 -0.42 -28.83
CA GLU A 462 37.55 -0.45 -29.97
C GLU A 462 38.78 0.41 -29.66
#